data_f31257ef582be30fa1769273608e99c8
#
_entry.id   f31257ef582be30fa1769273608e99c8
#
_cell.length_a   1.000
_cell.length_b   1.000
_cell.length_c   1.000
_cell.angle_alpha   90.00
_cell.angle_beta   90.00
_cell.angle_gamma   90.00
#
_symmetry.space_group_name_H-M   'P 1'
#
loop_
_entity.id
_entity.type
_entity.pdbx_description
1 polymer ?
#
loop_
_entity_poly.entity_id
_entity_poly.type
_entity_poly.pdbx_seq_one_letter_code
_entity_poly.pdbx_strand_id
1 'polypeptide(L)'
;MSDWEKDHGRIERRRIARVDLDQDISLFPGARQLIRVTREWIEGKSDELKSETRYFITSLEREVRSAVRLAQAIRGHWSVENKNHWKRDTSLWKEDASRPRKKASGGQVLALLRGAILRLHDAEAFESLNAGFHHHSAKPHAALRLLKTSPPKIS
;
A
#
# COMPACT_ATOMS: atom_id res chain seq x y z
N MET A 1 -8.44 22.58 -0.38
CA MET A 1 -7.34 23.07 -1.23
C MET A 1 -6.09 22.51 -0.58
N SER A 2 -5.29 21.69 -1.24
CA SER A 2 -4.01 21.27 -0.67
C SER A 2 -2.95 22.27 -1.11
N ASP A 3 -2.17 22.77 -0.16
CA ASP A 3 -1.05 23.64 -0.45
C ASP A 3 0.08 22.84 -1.11
N TRP A 4 1.09 23.55 -1.64
CA TRP A 4 2.27 22.92 -2.18
C TRP A 4 3.10 22.27 -1.05
N GLU A 5 3.36 20.98 -1.16
CA GLU A 5 4.18 20.20 -0.21
C GLU A 5 5.52 19.88 -0.86
N LYS A 6 6.61 19.95 -0.06
CA LYS A 6 7.94 19.53 -0.51
C LYS A 6 8.18 18.11 -0.01
N ASP A 7 8.36 17.18 -0.94
CA ASP A 7 8.62 15.77 -0.65
C ASP A 7 9.67 15.21 -1.61
N HIS A 8 10.69 14.56 -1.08
CA HIS A 8 11.77 13.88 -1.85
C HIS A 8 12.36 14.70 -3.01
N GLY A 9 12.62 16.01 -2.78
CA GLY A 9 13.23 16.90 -3.78
C GLY A 9 12.27 17.39 -4.86
N ARG A 10 10.96 17.18 -4.70
CA ARG A 10 9.88 17.68 -5.54
C ARG A 10 9.01 18.62 -4.75
N ILE A 11 8.42 19.58 -5.45
CA ILE A 11 7.33 20.39 -4.92
C ILE A 11 6.07 19.87 -5.58
N GLU A 12 5.12 19.37 -4.80
CA GLU A 12 3.90 18.79 -5.32
C GLU A 12 2.64 19.34 -4.68
N ARG A 13 1.55 19.34 -5.45
CA ARG A 13 0.21 19.68 -4.98
C ARG A 13 -0.79 18.65 -5.46
N ARG A 14 -1.73 18.28 -4.59
CA ARG A 14 -2.83 17.39 -4.95
C ARG A 14 -4.15 18.07 -4.76
N ARG A 15 -5.02 17.95 -5.75
CA ARG A 15 -6.40 18.42 -5.70
C ARG A 15 -7.35 17.25 -5.80
N ILE A 16 -8.39 17.28 -4.98
CA ILE A 16 -9.46 16.28 -5.00
C ILE A 16 -10.76 16.98 -5.37
N ALA A 17 -11.45 16.42 -6.35
CA ALA A 17 -12.84 16.71 -6.65
C ALA A 17 -13.64 15.42 -6.53
N ARG A 18 -14.88 15.52 -6.05
CA ARG A 18 -15.77 14.37 -5.92
C ARG A 18 -17.18 14.73 -6.38
N VAL A 19 -17.83 13.77 -7.04
CA VAL A 19 -19.20 13.87 -7.55
C VAL A 19 -19.96 12.65 -7.06
N ASP A 20 -21.16 12.86 -6.57
CA ASP A 20 -22.05 11.77 -6.20
C ASP A 20 -22.59 11.12 -7.47
N LEU A 21 -22.62 9.80 -7.48
CA LEU A 21 -23.11 9.01 -8.61
C LEU A 21 -24.56 8.65 -8.40
N ASP A 22 -25.35 8.84 -9.44
CA ASP A 22 -26.69 8.30 -9.50
C ASP A 22 -26.60 6.77 -9.67
N GLN A 23 -27.32 6.05 -8.82
CA GLN A 23 -27.33 4.60 -8.80
C GLN A 23 -27.90 4.01 -10.10
N ASP A 24 -28.84 4.71 -10.72
CA ASP A 24 -29.52 4.25 -11.94
C ASP A 24 -28.62 4.37 -13.18
N ILE A 25 -27.60 5.24 -13.14
CA ILE A 25 -26.71 5.52 -14.27
C ILE A 25 -25.33 4.84 -14.08
N SER A 26 -25.00 4.43 -12.86
CA SER A 26 -23.67 3.88 -12.57
C SER A 26 -23.47 2.49 -13.18
N LEU A 27 -22.44 2.35 -14.02
CA LEU A 27 -21.98 1.06 -14.56
C LEU A 27 -21.35 0.15 -13.49
N PHE A 28 -21.09 0.68 -12.29
CA PHE A 28 -20.46 -0.04 -11.18
C PHE A 28 -21.46 -0.22 -10.04
N PRO A 29 -22.02 -1.42 -9.83
CA PRO A 29 -22.98 -1.67 -8.75
C PRO A 29 -22.41 -1.27 -7.39
N GLY A 30 -23.18 -0.49 -6.64
CA GLY A 30 -22.80 -0.01 -5.31
C GLY A 30 -21.82 1.17 -5.29
N ALA A 31 -21.39 1.71 -6.43
CA ALA A 31 -20.59 2.93 -6.48
C ALA A 31 -21.46 4.14 -6.08
N ARG A 32 -21.02 4.92 -5.10
CA ARG A 32 -21.71 6.11 -4.59
C ARG A 32 -21.07 7.41 -5.04
N GLN A 33 -19.76 7.44 -5.21
CA GLN A 33 -19.03 8.63 -5.63
C GLN A 33 -17.97 8.32 -6.66
N LEU A 34 -17.77 9.25 -7.59
CA LEU A 34 -16.59 9.38 -8.46
C LEU A 34 -15.66 10.42 -7.86
N ILE A 35 -14.39 10.06 -7.73
CA ILE A 35 -13.35 10.92 -7.17
C ILE A 35 -12.31 11.15 -8.24
N ARG A 36 -11.99 12.43 -8.50
CA ARG A 36 -10.88 12.84 -9.35
C ARG A 36 -9.75 13.38 -8.47
N VAL A 37 -8.59 12.78 -8.59
CA VAL A 37 -7.35 13.25 -7.95
C VAL A 37 -6.43 13.79 -9.04
N THR A 38 -6.12 15.08 -8.97
CA THR A 38 -5.14 15.73 -9.84
C THR A 38 -3.88 15.98 -9.01
N ARG A 39 -2.76 15.44 -9.44
CA ARG A 39 -1.43 15.66 -8.90
C ARG A 39 -0.66 16.56 -9.84
N GLU A 40 -0.08 17.61 -9.31
CA GLU A 40 0.80 18.53 -10.01
C GLU A 40 2.13 18.57 -9.29
N TRP A 41 3.24 18.53 -10.03
CA TRP A 41 4.56 18.58 -9.40
C TRP A 41 5.61 19.23 -10.30
N ILE A 42 6.63 19.76 -9.64
CA ILE A 42 7.83 20.31 -10.27
C ILE A 42 9.02 19.50 -9.76
N GLU A 43 9.85 18.97 -10.66
CA GLU A 43 11.04 18.19 -10.33
C GLU A 43 12.27 19.11 -10.27
N GLY A 44 12.89 19.17 -9.10
CA GLY A 44 14.21 19.63 -8.73
C GLY A 44 14.86 20.77 -9.52
N LYS A 45 15.33 20.52 -10.71
CA LYS A 45 16.05 21.49 -11.56
C LYS A 45 15.25 21.92 -12.80
N SER A 46 14.09 21.37 -13.00
CA SER A 46 13.20 21.70 -14.10
C SER A 46 12.07 22.55 -13.55
N ASP A 47 11.87 23.75 -14.10
CA ASP A 47 10.71 24.58 -13.77
C ASP A 47 9.43 24.12 -14.48
N GLU A 48 9.49 22.93 -15.10
CA GLU A 48 8.36 22.37 -15.85
C GLU A 48 7.32 21.78 -14.89
N LEU A 49 6.12 22.31 -14.95
CA LEU A 49 4.96 21.79 -14.21
C LEU A 49 4.42 20.54 -14.91
N LYS A 50 4.53 19.40 -14.25
CA LYS A 50 3.93 18.14 -14.67
C LYS A 50 2.60 17.93 -13.98
N SER A 51 1.65 17.28 -14.65
CA SER A 51 0.33 16.99 -14.10
C SER A 51 -0.13 15.58 -14.46
N GLU A 52 -0.78 14.93 -13.50
CA GLU A 52 -1.41 13.62 -13.67
C GLU A 52 -2.79 13.65 -13.05
N THR A 53 -3.79 13.08 -13.74
CA THR A 53 -5.15 12.94 -13.22
C THR A 53 -5.52 11.47 -13.16
N ARG A 54 -6.05 11.05 -12.00
CA ARG A 54 -6.57 9.69 -11.76
C ARG A 54 -8.00 9.75 -11.24
N TYR A 55 -8.78 8.75 -11.62
CA TYR A 55 -10.16 8.60 -11.21
C TYR A 55 -10.32 7.38 -10.33
N PHE A 56 -11.13 7.51 -9.28
CA PHE A 56 -11.47 6.46 -8.35
C PHE A 56 -12.97 6.43 -8.13
N ILE A 57 -13.52 5.26 -7.84
CA ILE A 57 -14.90 5.09 -7.39
C ILE A 57 -14.90 4.58 -5.96
N THR A 58 -15.94 4.92 -5.21
CA THR A 58 -16.13 4.43 -3.85
C THR A 58 -17.60 4.15 -3.57
N SER A 59 -17.86 3.16 -2.74
CA SER A 59 -19.19 2.86 -2.19
C SER A 59 -19.53 3.71 -0.97
N LEU A 60 -18.59 4.53 -0.48
CA LEU A 60 -18.86 5.42 0.66
C LEU A 60 -19.70 6.60 0.23
N GLU A 61 -20.68 6.95 1.04
CA GLU A 61 -21.46 8.17 0.90
C GLU A 61 -20.62 9.40 1.30
N ARG A 62 -21.03 10.58 0.79
CA ARG A 62 -20.27 11.83 0.97
C ARG A 62 -20.08 12.21 2.43
N GLU A 63 -21.10 11.92 3.24
CA GLU A 63 -21.20 12.27 4.66
C GLU A 63 -20.28 11.39 5.53
N VAL A 64 -20.03 10.16 5.09
CA VAL A 64 -19.25 9.17 5.86
C VAL A 64 -17.76 9.55 5.95
N ARG A 65 -17.22 10.19 4.91
CA ARG A 65 -15.80 10.57 4.87
C ARG A 65 -15.59 11.95 4.25
N SER A 66 -14.82 12.77 4.93
CA SER A 66 -14.34 14.04 4.36
C SER A 66 -13.40 13.82 3.17
N ALA A 67 -13.27 14.81 2.29
CA ALA A 67 -12.34 14.77 1.16
C ALA A 67 -10.89 14.51 1.60
N VAL A 68 -10.49 15.07 2.75
CA VAL A 68 -9.16 14.86 3.33
C VAL A 68 -8.94 13.39 3.70
N ARG A 69 -9.91 12.76 4.36
CA ARG A 69 -9.80 11.34 4.73
C ARG A 69 -9.83 10.41 3.52
N LEU A 70 -10.57 10.76 2.47
CA LEU A 70 -10.52 10.04 1.20
C LEU A 70 -9.15 10.18 0.52
N ALA A 71 -8.57 11.38 0.53
CA ALA A 71 -7.20 11.60 0.06
C ALA A 71 -6.19 10.71 0.79
N GLN A 72 -6.29 10.65 2.11
CA GLN A 72 -5.44 9.80 2.95
C GLN A 72 -5.62 8.31 2.64
N ALA A 73 -6.86 7.85 2.44
CA ALA A 73 -7.15 6.47 2.08
C ALA A 73 -6.58 6.09 0.70
N ILE A 74 -6.71 6.97 -0.30
CA ILE A 74 -6.14 6.79 -1.63
C ILE A 74 -4.61 6.76 -1.56
N ARG A 75 -3.97 7.64 -0.79
CA ARG A 75 -2.52 7.59 -0.53
C ARG A 75 -2.11 6.32 0.21
N GLY A 76 -2.91 5.89 1.19
CA GLY A 76 -2.68 4.67 1.97
C GLY A 76 -2.74 3.40 1.11
N HIS A 77 -3.59 3.37 0.09
CA HIS A 77 -3.65 2.25 -0.85
C HIS A 77 -2.31 2.00 -1.56
N TRP A 78 -1.64 3.07 -1.99
CA TRP A 78 -0.29 3.00 -2.57
C TRP A 78 0.77 2.49 -1.57
N SER A 79 0.57 2.74 -0.29
CA SER A 79 1.50 2.25 0.73
C SER A 79 1.44 0.73 0.90
N VAL A 80 0.29 0.11 0.65
CA VAL A 80 0.15 -1.37 0.65
C VAL A 80 0.97 -1.96 -0.50
N GLU A 81 0.87 -1.38 -1.68
CA GLU A 81 1.64 -1.82 -2.85
C GLU A 81 3.15 -1.69 -2.59
N ASN A 82 3.60 -0.51 -2.18
CA ASN A 82 5.02 -0.26 -1.94
C ASN A 82 5.59 -0.96 -0.69
N LYS A 83 4.79 -1.12 0.37
CA LYS A 83 5.29 -1.73 1.61
C LYS A 83 5.12 -3.24 1.64
N ASN A 84 4.09 -3.78 1.01
CA ASN A 84 3.78 -5.21 1.06
C ASN A 84 4.21 -5.93 -0.23
N HIS A 85 3.68 -5.52 -1.39
CA HIS A 85 3.99 -6.19 -2.65
C HIS A 85 5.46 -6.02 -3.04
N TRP A 86 5.95 -4.79 -3.05
CA TRP A 86 7.36 -4.52 -3.37
C TRP A 86 8.33 -5.29 -2.46
N LYS A 87 8.08 -5.39 -1.16
CA LYS A 87 8.91 -6.19 -0.24
C LYS A 87 8.92 -7.68 -0.62
N ARG A 88 7.81 -8.22 -1.09
CA ARG A 88 7.70 -9.62 -1.51
C ARG A 88 8.41 -9.88 -2.83
N ASP A 89 8.29 -8.95 -3.77
CA ASP A 89 8.83 -9.09 -5.12
C ASP A 89 10.34 -8.86 -5.16
N THR A 90 10.85 -7.91 -4.38
CA THR A 90 12.27 -7.53 -4.35
C THR A 90 13.10 -8.24 -3.30
N SER A 91 12.47 -8.92 -2.33
CA SER A 91 13.17 -9.68 -1.30
C SER A 91 13.70 -11.02 -1.83
N LEU A 92 14.32 -11.81 -0.94
CA LEU A 92 14.76 -13.18 -1.21
C LEU A 92 13.64 -14.09 -1.74
N TRP A 93 12.40 -13.73 -1.56
CA TRP A 93 11.27 -14.53 -2.05
C TRP A 93 11.01 -14.41 -3.54
N LYS A 94 11.29 -13.25 -4.15
CA LYS A 94 11.04 -12.97 -5.58
C LYS A 94 9.68 -13.52 -6.03
N GLU A 95 8.61 -13.05 -5.36
CA GLU A 95 7.30 -13.69 -5.45
C GLU A 95 6.71 -13.59 -6.87
N ASP A 96 6.97 -12.49 -7.58
CA ASP A 96 6.61 -12.24 -8.97
C ASP A 96 7.29 -13.20 -9.95
N ALA A 97 8.54 -13.60 -9.67
CA ALA A 97 9.32 -14.53 -10.48
C ALA A 97 9.12 -16.00 -10.05
N SER A 98 8.39 -16.26 -8.95
CA SER A 98 8.16 -17.61 -8.47
C SER A 98 7.16 -18.36 -9.34
N ARG A 99 7.56 -19.51 -9.88
CA ARG A 99 6.66 -20.35 -10.68
C ARG A 99 5.55 -20.91 -9.78
N PRO A 100 4.27 -20.78 -10.19
CA PRO A 100 3.18 -21.39 -9.44
C PRO A 100 3.36 -22.91 -9.41
N ARG A 101 3.27 -23.49 -8.22
CA ARG A 101 3.29 -24.95 -8.06
C ARG A 101 2.01 -25.53 -8.64
N LYS A 102 2.12 -26.70 -9.29
CA LYS A 102 1.01 -27.37 -9.98
C LYS A 102 -0.24 -27.65 -9.11
N LYS A 103 -0.11 -27.64 -7.77
CA LYS A 103 -1.25 -27.77 -6.85
C LYS A 103 -1.68 -26.40 -6.35
N ALA A 104 -2.89 -25.99 -6.70
CA ALA A 104 -3.48 -24.69 -6.38
C ALA A 104 -3.40 -24.30 -4.90
N SER A 105 -3.59 -25.25 -3.96
CA SER A 105 -3.52 -25.02 -2.53
C SER A 105 -2.11 -24.65 -1.99
N GLY A 106 -1.06 -25.13 -2.65
CA GLY A 106 0.32 -24.87 -2.20
C GLY A 106 0.73 -23.41 -2.35
N GLY A 107 0.27 -22.72 -3.39
CA GLY A 107 0.52 -21.29 -3.59
C GLY A 107 -0.16 -20.43 -2.53
N GLN A 108 -1.40 -20.74 -2.20
CA GLN A 108 -2.17 -20.02 -1.17
C GLN A 108 -1.55 -20.18 0.23
N VAL A 109 -1.18 -21.41 0.61
CA VAL A 109 -0.52 -21.67 1.89
C VAL A 109 0.81 -20.92 1.99
N LEU A 110 1.61 -20.92 0.92
CA LEU A 110 2.88 -20.21 0.88
C LEU A 110 2.69 -18.70 1.00
N ALA A 111 1.69 -18.12 0.32
CA ALA A 111 1.35 -16.71 0.43
C ALA A 111 0.92 -16.31 1.84
N LEU A 112 0.12 -17.14 2.52
CA LEU A 112 -0.29 -16.93 3.90
C LEU A 112 0.91 -16.98 4.86
N LEU A 113 1.80 -17.98 4.73
CA LEU A 113 3.00 -18.10 5.54
C LEU A 113 3.94 -16.89 5.35
N ARG A 114 4.16 -16.47 4.13
CA ARG A 114 4.94 -15.26 3.83
C ARG A 114 4.32 -14.00 4.42
N GLY A 115 2.98 -13.88 4.36
CA GLY A 115 2.25 -12.80 5.02
C GLY A 115 2.45 -12.76 6.53
N ALA A 116 2.40 -13.92 7.19
CA ALA A 116 2.65 -14.05 8.62
C ALA A 116 4.10 -13.66 8.97
N ILE A 117 5.09 -14.12 8.20
CA ILE A 117 6.51 -13.78 8.41
C ILE A 117 6.75 -12.27 8.25
N LEU A 118 6.15 -11.62 7.26
CA LEU A 118 6.24 -10.17 7.09
C LEU A 118 5.73 -9.42 8.32
N ARG A 119 4.60 -9.85 8.88
CA ARG A 119 4.03 -9.25 10.10
C ARG A 119 4.96 -9.39 11.30
N LEU A 120 5.53 -10.57 11.48
CA LEU A 120 6.50 -10.81 12.56
C LEU A 120 7.75 -9.95 12.38
N HIS A 121 8.25 -9.84 11.15
CA HIS A 121 9.41 -9.04 10.83
C HIS A 121 9.16 -7.53 11.07
N ASP A 122 8.00 -7.01 10.67
CA ASP A 122 7.65 -5.59 10.91
C ASP A 122 7.57 -5.26 12.41
N ALA A 123 7.28 -6.25 13.27
CA ALA A 123 7.27 -6.09 14.73
C ALA A 123 8.68 -5.92 15.34
N GLU A 124 9.73 -6.39 14.68
CA GLU A 124 11.12 -6.32 15.16
C GLU A 124 11.94 -5.13 14.62
N ALA A 125 11.33 -4.29 13.79
CA ALA A 125 11.92 -3.04 13.28
C ALA A 125 13.31 -3.19 12.61
N PHE A 126 13.55 -4.27 11.86
CA PHE A 126 14.75 -4.41 11.05
C PHE A 126 14.77 -3.40 9.89
N GLU A 127 15.95 -2.94 9.50
CA GLU A 127 16.12 -2.01 8.36
C GLU A 127 15.58 -2.57 7.04
N SER A 128 15.66 -3.88 6.85
CA SER A 128 15.15 -4.57 5.67
C SER A 128 14.73 -6.00 5.98
N LEU A 129 13.85 -6.56 5.15
CA LEU A 129 13.43 -7.95 5.25
C LEU A 129 14.62 -8.92 5.15
N ASN A 130 15.59 -8.62 4.30
CA ASN A 130 16.80 -9.43 4.16
C ASN A 130 17.66 -9.39 5.42
N ALA A 131 17.80 -8.24 6.08
CA ALA A 131 18.52 -8.11 7.33
C ALA A 131 17.88 -8.99 8.43
N GLY A 132 16.55 -9.00 8.52
CA GLY A 132 15.83 -9.89 9.44
C GLY A 132 16.05 -11.37 9.14
N PHE A 133 16.01 -11.77 7.88
CA PHE A 133 16.32 -13.15 7.49
C PHE A 133 17.74 -13.57 7.86
N HIS A 134 18.74 -12.74 7.58
CA HIS A 134 20.13 -13.01 7.96
C HIS A 134 20.26 -13.10 9.48
N HIS A 135 19.62 -12.20 10.23
CA HIS A 135 19.64 -12.25 11.70
C HIS A 135 19.08 -13.58 12.24
N HIS A 136 17.88 -13.97 11.76
CA HIS A 136 17.22 -15.17 12.25
C HIS A 136 17.89 -16.46 11.77
N SER A 137 18.50 -16.46 10.59
CA SER A 137 19.32 -17.58 10.11
C SER A 137 20.57 -17.78 10.98
N ALA A 138 21.19 -16.70 11.41
CA ALA A 138 22.35 -16.74 12.29
C ALA A 138 21.96 -17.06 13.76
N LYS A 139 20.73 -16.76 14.16
CA LYS A 139 20.22 -16.93 15.54
C LYS A 139 18.86 -17.64 15.56
N PRO A 140 18.80 -18.97 15.34
CA PRO A 140 17.53 -19.72 15.28
C PRO A 140 16.67 -19.59 16.55
N HIS A 141 17.30 -19.46 17.73
CA HIS A 141 16.57 -19.26 18.98
C HIS A 141 15.82 -17.94 19.05
N ALA A 142 16.28 -16.89 18.35
CA ALA A 142 15.55 -15.62 18.23
C ALA A 142 14.29 -15.81 17.39
N ALA A 143 14.37 -16.53 16.28
CA ALA A 143 13.22 -16.89 15.46
C ALA A 143 12.17 -17.68 16.25
N LEU A 144 12.58 -18.67 17.03
CA LEU A 144 11.68 -19.46 17.88
C LEU A 144 11.00 -18.61 18.97
N ARG A 145 11.70 -17.65 19.55
CA ARG A 145 11.09 -16.70 20.50
C ARG A 145 10.03 -15.86 19.84
N LEU A 146 10.33 -15.34 18.66
CA LEU A 146 9.38 -14.51 17.89
C LEU A 146 8.06 -15.26 17.59
N LEU A 147 8.14 -16.54 17.25
CA LEU A 147 6.97 -17.38 17.01
C LEU A 147 6.15 -17.67 18.30
N LYS A 148 6.77 -17.61 19.47
CA LYS A 148 6.13 -17.83 20.77
C LYS A 148 5.51 -16.56 21.35
N THR A 149 5.92 -15.37 20.90
CA THR A 149 5.33 -14.11 21.34
C THR A 149 4.00 -13.92 20.65
N SER A 150 2.96 -13.52 21.41
CA SER A 150 1.68 -13.18 20.82
C SER A 150 1.84 -12.02 19.85
N PRO A 151 1.19 -12.05 18.68
CA PRO A 151 1.26 -10.93 17.75
C PRO A 151 0.73 -9.65 18.43
N PRO A 152 1.30 -8.47 18.10
CA PRO A 152 0.82 -7.22 18.67
C PRO A 152 -0.68 -7.04 18.37
N LYS A 153 -1.43 -6.60 19.38
CA LYS A 153 -2.86 -6.31 19.23
C LYS A 153 -3.01 -5.26 18.11
N ILE A 154 -3.81 -5.60 17.13
CA ILE A 154 -4.18 -4.66 16.06
C ILE A 154 -5.11 -3.64 16.71
N SER A 155 -4.65 -2.42 16.88
CA SER A 155 -5.46 -1.26 17.27
C SER A 155 -6.08 -0.60 16.04
#